data_0f5a6b88398528c3b202b347d66f9e41
#
_entry.id   0f5a6b88398528c3b202b347d66f9e41
#
_cell.length_a   1.000
_cell.length_b   1.000
_cell.length_c   1.000
_cell.angle_alpha   90.00
_cell.angle_beta   90.00
_cell.angle_gamma   90.00
#
_symmetry.space_group_name_H-M   'P 1'
#
loop_
_entity.id
_entity.type
_entity.pdbx_description
1 polymer ?
#
loop_
_entity_poly.entity_id
_entity_poly.type
_entity_poly.pdbx_seq_one_letter_code
_entity_poly.pdbx_strand_id
1 'polypeptide(L)'
;MSGTATDPAPGTTSDKLSTPGARTRPGRLLARAAGGAAGLTVVAALLGLVRDQAIARLFGASHASDAFLIAWTVPEMAATLLIEDGMALLLVPAFSLALTRRAAGGHVQDPVRTLVADTLPRLSAALACAGGLLVWGAPWAVGVLAPGLDDPRLAVDCTRLTAVTVLTFGITGYFSAALRAHGRFLAPAGVYIAYNIGIIGMTLALHSVWGVRAAAAGVAVGSLLMVLTLLPTFVRLMPGRSGRRTVRGGGSALLGATVLAPVVLFVVSRQSQVFVERFLASSLPDGAISHLNYAQKVAQLPMVLSMMICTVTFPVVARALAAGDREGARRRVERDLALAGTVVLLGTAAVLGCAPRIVEVLFQRGAFDAADTAATAGVMRVYALGLLGHTLVGALCRPYFSAGRPTWYPLGAMGAGLLVTTAAGLLLTGPYGVEGIAAANAVGISTAALLMLLGLGTRAVAVRPGTVALSLARPVAAAAVAAAAGRLATDLLPGPVTGLAAGCLVVPLT
;
A
#
# COMPACT_ATOMS: atom_id res chain seq x y z
N MET A 1 -85.37 -30.01 0.93
CA MET A 1 -85.85 -28.91 0.03
C MET A 1 -84.66 -27.99 -0.12
N SER A 2 -83.84 -28.20 -1.12
CA SER A 2 -83.96 -27.68 -2.48
C SER A 2 -83.61 -26.24 -2.57
N GLY A 3 -82.53 -25.96 -3.29
CA GLY A 3 -82.26 -24.65 -3.81
C GLY A 3 -80.78 -24.48 -4.22
N THR A 4 -80.43 -25.06 -5.34
CA THR A 4 -79.31 -24.80 -6.25
C THR A 4 -79.30 -23.37 -6.79
N ALA A 5 -78.18 -22.80 -7.04
CA ALA A 5 -77.83 -21.99 -8.19
C ALA A 5 -76.39 -21.39 -8.04
N THR A 6 -75.49 -21.92 -8.77
CA THR A 6 -74.90 -21.53 -10.03
C THR A 6 -73.93 -20.27 -9.97
N ASP A 7 -72.71 -20.61 -10.14
CA ASP A 7 -71.59 -19.82 -10.61
C ASP A 7 -71.87 -18.99 -11.91
N PRO A 8 -71.23 -17.93 -12.16
CA PRO A 8 -70.54 -17.83 -13.43
C PRO A 8 -69.08 -17.40 -13.35
N ALA A 9 -68.30 -18.06 -14.15
CA ALA A 9 -66.88 -17.92 -14.45
C ALA A 9 -66.55 -16.70 -15.35
N PRO A 10 -65.34 -16.57 -15.81
CA PRO A 10 -64.39 -15.53 -15.52
C PRO A 10 -64.17 -14.58 -16.73
N GLY A 11 -63.88 -13.36 -16.43
CA GLY A 11 -63.41 -12.38 -17.38
C GLY A 11 -61.91 -12.35 -17.52
N THR A 12 -61.42 -12.83 -18.63
CA THR A 12 -60.09 -12.63 -19.17
C THR A 12 -59.79 -11.15 -19.39
N THR A 13 -58.76 -10.63 -18.72
CA THR A 13 -58.12 -9.39 -19.12
C THR A 13 -56.63 -9.54 -19.14
N SER A 14 -56.19 -9.73 -20.36
CA SER A 14 -55.02 -9.14 -21.01
C SER A 14 -53.78 -8.87 -20.17
N ASP A 15 -52.89 -9.80 -20.30
CA ASP A 15 -51.45 -9.73 -20.10
C ASP A 15 -50.87 -8.53 -20.91
N LYS A 16 -50.43 -7.50 -20.23
CA LYS A 16 -49.60 -6.44 -20.84
C LYS A 16 -48.18 -6.62 -20.34
N LEU A 17 -47.38 -7.25 -21.21
CA LEU A 17 -45.95 -7.14 -21.36
C LEU A 17 -45.30 -6.08 -20.43
N SER A 18 -44.67 -6.51 -19.39
CA SER A 18 -43.65 -5.78 -18.69
C SER A 18 -42.32 -5.98 -19.43
N THR A 19 -41.94 -4.97 -20.17
CA THR A 19 -40.64 -4.82 -20.84
C THR A 19 -39.47 -5.07 -19.86
N PRO A 20 -38.54 -5.96 -20.17
CA PRO A 20 -37.30 -6.13 -19.37
C PRO A 20 -36.25 -5.13 -19.89
N GLY A 21 -36.27 -3.91 -19.38
CA GLY A 21 -35.43 -2.86 -19.95
C GLY A 21 -34.77 -1.87 -19.01
N ALA A 22 -34.76 -2.08 -17.68
CA ALA A 22 -34.27 -1.03 -16.77
C ALA A 22 -33.33 -1.45 -15.61
N ARG A 23 -32.87 -2.70 -15.54
CA ARG A 23 -32.07 -3.18 -14.38
C ARG A 23 -30.54 -3.28 -14.61
N THR A 24 -29.98 -2.77 -15.68
CA THR A 24 -28.57 -2.95 -16.01
C THR A 24 -27.67 -1.72 -15.84
N ARG A 25 -28.20 -0.56 -15.39
CA ARG A 25 -27.43 0.70 -15.33
C ARG A 25 -26.50 0.86 -14.11
N PRO A 26 -26.84 0.50 -12.86
CA PRO A 26 -25.95 0.75 -11.73
C PRO A 26 -24.67 -0.11 -11.75
N GLY A 27 -24.73 -1.37 -12.17
CA GLY A 27 -23.58 -2.26 -12.21
C GLY A 27 -22.53 -1.88 -13.25
N ARG A 28 -22.96 -1.42 -14.44
CA ARG A 28 -22.03 -0.98 -15.50
C ARG A 28 -21.31 0.33 -15.16
N LEU A 29 -21.97 1.25 -14.48
CA LEU A 29 -21.36 2.51 -14.03
C LEU A 29 -20.33 2.24 -12.92
N LEU A 30 -20.65 1.36 -11.98
CA LEU A 30 -19.73 0.96 -10.92
C LEU A 30 -18.49 0.24 -11.48
N ALA A 31 -18.70 -0.67 -12.45
CA ALA A 31 -17.60 -1.36 -13.13
C ALA A 31 -16.69 -0.42 -13.92
N ARG A 32 -17.27 0.58 -14.61
CA ARG A 32 -16.51 1.63 -15.30
C ARG A 32 -15.73 2.51 -14.33
N ALA A 33 -16.32 2.89 -13.21
CA ALA A 33 -15.65 3.68 -12.18
C ALA A 33 -14.51 2.89 -11.53
N ALA A 34 -14.71 1.59 -11.23
CA ALA A 34 -13.68 0.72 -10.71
C ALA A 34 -12.53 0.50 -11.72
N GLY A 35 -12.85 0.26 -12.99
CA GLY A 35 -11.86 0.15 -14.06
C GLY A 35 -11.06 1.44 -14.26
N GLY A 36 -11.73 2.60 -14.23
CA GLY A 36 -11.06 3.89 -14.31
C GLY A 36 -10.14 4.15 -13.11
N ALA A 37 -10.56 3.82 -11.89
CA ALA A 37 -9.73 3.94 -10.70
C ALA A 37 -8.50 3.02 -10.78
N ALA A 38 -8.67 1.77 -11.22
CA ALA A 38 -7.55 0.84 -11.43
C ALA A 38 -6.57 1.36 -12.48
N GLY A 39 -7.05 1.90 -13.61
CA GLY A 39 -6.21 2.52 -14.63
C GLY A 39 -5.39 3.70 -14.09
N LEU A 40 -6.01 4.59 -13.31
CA LEU A 40 -5.30 5.71 -12.67
C LEU A 40 -4.24 5.23 -11.67
N THR A 41 -4.51 4.16 -10.93
CA THR A 41 -3.53 3.56 -10.01
C THR A 41 -2.32 3.00 -10.76
N VAL A 42 -2.53 2.34 -11.91
CA VAL A 42 -1.42 1.84 -12.75
C VAL A 42 -0.60 3.01 -13.30
N VAL A 43 -1.24 4.07 -13.81
CA VAL A 43 -0.54 5.29 -14.28
C VAL A 43 0.26 5.92 -13.15
N ALA A 44 -0.30 6.01 -11.94
CA ALA A 44 0.39 6.52 -10.77
C ALA A 44 1.64 5.69 -10.41
N ALA A 45 1.54 4.36 -10.49
CA ALA A 45 2.65 3.45 -10.23
C ALA A 45 3.77 3.60 -11.28
N LEU A 46 3.42 3.72 -12.56
CA LEU A 46 4.38 3.98 -13.64
C LEU A 46 5.08 5.33 -13.46
N LEU A 47 4.33 6.39 -13.12
CA LEU A 47 4.93 7.69 -12.79
C LEU A 47 5.84 7.62 -11.54
N GLY A 48 5.50 6.79 -10.56
CA GLY A 48 6.36 6.50 -9.42
C GLY A 48 7.70 5.88 -9.84
N LEU A 49 7.67 4.94 -10.78
CA LEU A 49 8.87 4.34 -11.34
C LEU A 49 9.70 5.36 -12.13
N VAL A 50 9.06 6.20 -12.96
CA VAL A 50 9.73 7.30 -13.70
C VAL A 50 10.40 8.28 -12.73
N ARG A 51 9.75 8.62 -11.63
CA ARG A 51 10.32 9.44 -10.56
C ARG A 51 11.58 8.80 -9.97
N ASP A 52 11.52 7.51 -9.62
CA ASP A 52 12.65 6.81 -9.03
C ASP A 52 13.82 6.72 -10.03
N GLN A 53 13.52 6.49 -11.32
CA GLN A 53 14.51 6.55 -12.40
C GLN A 53 15.13 7.97 -12.57
N ALA A 54 14.33 9.02 -12.45
CA ALA A 54 14.83 10.39 -12.55
C ALA A 54 15.79 10.72 -11.39
N ILE A 55 15.44 10.31 -10.17
CA ILE A 55 16.29 10.50 -8.98
C ILE A 55 17.58 9.68 -9.12
N ALA A 56 17.48 8.40 -9.49
CA ALA A 56 18.66 7.56 -9.72
C ALA A 56 19.57 8.10 -10.81
N ARG A 57 19.02 8.57 -11.93
CA ARG A 57 19.79 9.14 -13.04
C ARG A 57 20.56 10.40 -12.65
N LEU A 58 19.96 11.25 -11.81
CA LEU A 58 20.54 12.55 -11.44
C LEU A 58 21.51 12.46 -10.27
N PHE A 59 21.25 11.58 -9.31
CA PHE A 59 22.00 11.52 -8.05
C PHE A 59 22.70 10.17 -7.80
N GLY A 60 22.43 9.13 -8.60
CA GLY A 60 22.99 7.78 -8.41
C GLY A 60 22.57 7.16 -7.08
N ALA A 61 23.33 6.16 -6.63
CA ALA A 61 23.32 5.66 -5.27
C ALA A 61 24.44 6.33 -4.49
N SER A 62 24.15 7.43 -3.80
CA SER A 62 25.11 8.33 -3.19
C SER A 62 24.64 8.85 -1.84
N HIS A 63 25.53 9.54 -1.11
CA HIS A 63 25.16 10.27 0.11
C HIS A 63 23.94 11.18 -0.09
N ALA A 64 23.84 11.86 -1.23
CA ALA A 64 22.72 12.77 -1.51
C ALA A 64 21.38 12.02 -1.64
N SER A 65 21.35 10.91 -2.37
CA SER A 65 20.14 10.10 -2.50
C SER A 65 19.78 9.39 -1.20
N ASP A 66 20.75 8.95 -0.41
CA ASP A 66 20.53 8.35 0.91
C ASP A 66 19.93 9.38 1.89
N ALA A 67 20.46 10.60 1.95
CA ALA A 67 19.92 11.67 2.76
C ALA A 67 18.46 12.01 2.40
N PHE A 68 18.13 12.04 1.11
CA PHE A 68 16.76 12.22 0.64
C PHE A 68 15.84 11.06 1.05
N LEU A 69 16.29 9.81 0.92
CA LEU A 69 15.50 8.64 1.25
C LEU A 69 15.26 8.48 2.76
N ILE A 70 16.21 8.92 3.60
CA ILE A 70 16.01 9.04 5.05
C ILE A 70 14.88 10.04 5.34
N ALA A 71 14.98 11.23 4.74
CA ALA A 71 13.96 12.26 4.89
C ALA A 71 12.59 11.83 4.37
N TRP A 72 12.56 10.98 3.33
CA TRP A 72 11.31 10.47 2.76
C TRP A 72 10.66 9.36 3.58
N THR A 73 11.37 8.71 4.47
CA THR A 73 10.82 7.61 5.28
C THR A 73 9.60 8.05 6.11
N VAL A 74 9.64 9.25 6.70
CA VAL A 74 8.50 9.80 7.47
C VAL A 74 7.29 10.10 6.58
N PRO A 75 7.43 10.81 5.44
CA PRO A 75 6.34 10.98 4.48
C PRO A 75 5.75 9.65 3.97
N GLU A 76 6.57 8.66 3.66
CA GLU A 76 6.11 7.36 3.17
C GLU A 76 5.23 6.63 4.21
N MET A 77 5.65 6.64 5.48
CA MET A 77 4.84 6.12 6.57
C MET A 77 3.55 6.95 6.77
N ALA A 78 3.66 8.28 6.70
CA ALA A 78 2.50 9.15 6.82
C ALA A 78 1.50 8.93 5.67
N ALA A 79 1.94 8.69 4.43
CA ALA A 79 1.08 8.36 3.29
C ALA A 79 0.27 7.09 3.56
N THR A 80 0.92 6.01 4.01
CA THR A 80 0.24 4.75 4.32
C THR A 80 -0.78 4.93 5.44
N LEU A 81 -0.42 5.62 6.52
CA LEU A 81 -1.31 5.82 7.66
C LEU A 81 -2.43 6.83 7.40
N LEU A 82 -2.14 7.92 6.68
CA LEU A 82 -3.07 9.02 6.53
C LEU A 82 -3.89 8.94 5.22
N ILE A 83 -3.37 8.37 4.15
CA ILE A 83 -4.07 8.35 2.85
C ILE A 83 -4.68 6.98 2.57
N GLU A 84 -3.91 5.89 2.78
CA GLU A 84 -4.28 4.56 2.33
C GLU A 84 -5.19 3.84 3.33
N ASP A 85 -4.71 3.61 4.54
CA ASP A 85 -5.36 2.74 5.52
C ASP A 85 -6.06 3.51 6.66
N GLY A 86 -5.35 4.36 7.41
CA GLY A 86 -5.84 4.88 8.69
C GLY A 86 -7.05 5.79 8.55
N MET A 87 -6.98 6.82 7.69
CA MET A 87 -8.10 7.75 7.50
C MET A 87 -9.30 7.08 6.84
N ALA A 88 -9.08 6.11 5.94
CA ALA A 88 -10.17 5.36 5.34
C ALA A 88 -10.95 4.55 6.38
N LEU A 89 -10.26 3.87 7.29
CA LEU A 89 -10.88 3.07 8.35
C LEU A 89 -11.68 3.91 9.34
N LEU A 90 -11.21 5.12 9.65
CA LEU A 90 -11.85 6.00 10.64
C LEU A 90 -12.96 6.86 10.03
N LEU A 91 -12.69 7.50 8.90
CA LEU A 91 -13.55 8.55 8.37
C LEU A 91 -14.60 8.04 7.38
N VAL A 92 -14.35 6.97 6.60
CA VAL A 92 -15.36 6.45 5.68
C VAL A 92 -16.63 6.01 6.42
N PRO A 93 -16.58 5.26 7.53
CA PRO A 93 -17.77 4.95 8.32
C PRO A 93 -18.44 6.19 8.91
N ALA A 94 -17.66 7.16 9.41
CA ALA A 94 -18.19 8.40 9.98
C ALA A 94 -18.95 9.24 8.93
N PHE A 95 -18.38 9.39 7.71
CA PHE A 95 -19.06 10.06 6.60
C PHE A 95 -20.28 9.27 6.12
N SER A 96 -20.19 7.94 6.05
CA SER A 96 -21.32 7.09 5.65
C SER A 96 -22.50 7.24 6.61
N LEU A 97 -22.23 7.27 7.93
CA LEU A 97 -23.24 7.51 8.94
C LEU A 97 -23.85 8.92 8.82
N ALA A 98 -23.02 9.94 8.60
CA ALA A 98 -23.50 11.31 8.38
C ALA A 98 -24.39 11.41 7.12
N LEU A 99 -24.05 10.72 6.05
CA LEU A 99 -24.85 10.61 4.82
C LEU A 99 -26.17 9.89 5.06
N THR A 100 -26.20 8.81 5.80
CA THR A 100 -27.44 8.10 6.17
C THR A 100 -28.35 8.99 7.00
N ARG A 101 -27.82 9.71 7.99
CA ARG A 101 -28.57 10.71 8.77
C ARG A 101 -29.12 11.82 7.90
N ARG A 102 -28.32 12.32 6.94
CA ARG A 102 -28.75 13.31 5.96
C ARG A 102 -29.92 12.81 5.11
N ALA A 103 -29.87 11.56 4.64
CA ALA A 103 -30.93 10.94 3.86
C ALA A 103 -32.23 10.72 4.65
N ALA A 104 -32.14 10.44 5.97
CA ALA A 104 -33.29 10.29 6.85
C ALA A 104 -34.07 11.58 7.09
N GLY A 105 -33.51 12.73 6.80
CA GLY A 105 -34.17 14.04 6.95
C GLY A 105 -34.34 14.49 8.41
N GLY A 106 -35.06 15.61 8.62
CA GLY A 106 -35.42 16.07 9.98
C GLY A 106 -34.33 16.82 10.74
N HIS A 107 -33.15 17.06 10.15
CA HIS A 107 -32.05 17.75 10.82
C HIS A 107 -32.03 19.24 10.47
N VAL A 108 -31.96 20.10 11.48
CA VAL A 108 -31.83 21.57 11.31
C VAL A 108 -30.53 21.96 10.61
N GLN A 109 -29.50 21.13 10.72
CA GLN A 109 -28.20 21.32 10.08
C GLN A 109 -27.80 20.05 9.31
N ASP A 110 -27.08 20.24 8.19
CA ASP A 110 -26.53 19.12 7.42
C ASP A 110 -25.49 18.33 8.24
N PRO A 111 -25.74 17.04 8.54
CA PRO A 111 -24.84 16.23 9.36
C PRO A 111 -23.42 16.10 8.79
N VAL A 112 -23.27 16.11 7.45
CA VAL A 112 -21.97 16.04 6.79
C VAL A 112 -21.17 17.32 7.03
N ARG A 113 -21.85 18.47 6.91
CA ARG A 113 -21.21 19.77 7.15
C ARG A 113 -20.79 19.95 8.59
N THR A 114 -21.65 19.53 9.54
CA THR A 114 -21.34 19.56 10.97
C THR A 114 -20.11 18.70 11.27
N LEU A 115 -20.05 17.46 10.72
CA LEU A 115 -18.91 16.59 10.85
C LEU A 115 -17.61 17.26 10.34
N VAL A 116 -17.66 17.87 9.13
CA VAL A 116 -16.48 18.53 8.55
C VAL A 116 -16.08 19.76 9.38
N ALA A 117 -17.02 20.59 9.79
CA ALA A 117 -16.72 21.79 10.59
C ALA A 117 -16.10 21.47 11.96
N ASP A 118 -16.46 20.33 12.54
CA ASP A 118 -15.95 19.90 13.85
C ASP A 118 -14.61 19.16 13.74
N THR A 119 -14.42 18.32 12.71
CA THR A 119 -13.27 17.41 12.63
C THR A 119 -12.11 17.95 11.81
N LEU A 120 -12.38 18.59 10.67
CA LEU A 120 -11.31 19.04 9.76
C LEU A 120 -10.38 20.10 10.39
N PRO A 121 -10.88 21.16 11.06
CA PRO A 121 -9.99 22.15 11.67
C PRO A 121 -9.12 21.57 12.80
N ARG A 122 -9.71 20.71 13.65
CA ARG A 122 -8.98 20.06 14.76
C ARG A 122 -7.91 19.14 14.23
N LEU A 123 -8.24 18.31 13.22
CA LEU A 123 -7.30 17.41 12.57
C LEU A 123 -6.18 18.22 11.90
N SER A 124 -6.52 19.27 11.14
CA SER A 124 -5.53 20.13 10.47
C SER A 124 -4.61 20.82 11.46
N ALA A 125 -5.14 21.31 12.58
CA ALA A 125 -4.32 21.92 13.64
C ALA A 125 -3.38 20.90 14.30
N ALA A 126 -3.87 19.69 14.61
CA ALA A 126 -3.05 18.62 15.17
C ALA A 126 -1.92 18.19 14.21
N LEU A 127 -2.24 18.02 12.92
CA LEU A 127 -1.26 17.65 11.89
C LEU A 127 -0.27 18.78 11.59
N ALA A 128 -0.72 20.05 11.63
CA ALA A 128 0.17 21.21 11.49
C ALA A 128 1.14 21.29 12.68
N CYS A 129 0.65 21.04 13.89
CA CYS A 129 1.48 20.95 15.08
C CYS A 129 2.50 19.81 14.96
N ALA A 130 2.06 18.61 14.55
CA ALA A 130 2.96 17.46 14.34
C ALA A 130 4.02 17.74 13.25
N GLY A 131 3.63 18.36 12.14
CA GLY A 131 4.56 18.79 11.08
C GLY A 131 5.55 19.85 11.59
N GLY A 132 5.08 20.84 12.37
CA GLY A 132 5.92 21.84 13.01
C GLY A 132 6.93 21.24 14.00
N LEU A 133 6.47 20.26 14.80
CA LEU A 133 7.36 19.50 15.70
C LEU A 133 8.40 18.70 14.92
N LEU A 134 8.04 18.13 13.76
CA LEU A 134 8.98 17.43 12.89
C LEU A 134 10.01 18.40 12.28
N VAL A 135 9.61 19.60 11.86
CA VAL A 135 10.54 20.62 11.37
C VAL A 135 11.55 21.01 12.45
N TRP A 136 11.07 21.25 13.67
CA TRP A 136 11.90 21.61 14.80
C TRP A 136 12.79 20.45 15.25
N GLY A 137 12.21 19.26 15.39
CA GLY A 137 12.87 18.04 15.82
C GLY A 137 13.61 17.28 14.71
N ALA A 138 13.72 17.82 13.49
CA ALA A 138 14.37 17.15 12.35
C ALA A 138 15.79 16.66 12.66
N PRO A 139 16.67 17.41 13.36
CA PRO A 139 18.01 16.92 13.69
C PRO A 139 17.96 15.68 14.59
N TRP A 140 17.07 15.68 15.57
CA TRP A 140 16.88 14.51 16.45
C TRP A 140 16.28 13.34 15.70
N ALA A 141 15.27 13.57 14.87
CA ALA A 141 14.62 12.51 14.09
C ALA A 141 15.61 11.82 13.13
N VAL A 142 16.45 12.60 12.45
CA VAL A 142 17.51 12.08 11.57
C VAL A 142 18.57 11.33 12.38
N GLY A 143 19.00 11.88 13.53
CA GLY A 143 19.96 11.22 14.41
C GLY A 143 19.49 9.89 14.98
N VAL A 144 18.17 9.73 15.22
CA VAL A 144 17.59 8.45 15.66
C VAL A 144 17.42 7.48 14.48
N LEU A 145 16.99 7.99 13.32
CA LEU A 145 16.69 7.16 12.15
C LEU A 145 17.95 6.67 11.43
N ALA A 146 18.98 7.49 11.40
CA ALA A 146 20.22 7.23 10.68
C ALA A 146 21.45 7.75 11.46
N PRO A 147 21.78 7.13 12.61
CA PRO A 147 22.88 7.62 13.47
C PRO A 147 24.28 7.45 12.86
N GLY A 148 24.41 6.61 11.83
CA GLY A 148 25.68 6.34 11.17
C GLY A 148 25.98 7.29 9.99
N LEU A 149 25.16 8.32 9.74
CA LEU A 149 25.43 9.28 8.66
C LEU A 149 26.60 10.22 9.03
N ASP A 150 27.61 10.32 8.17
CA ASP A 150 28.77 11.19 8.38
C ASP A 150 28.38 12.68 8.35
N ASP A 151 27.52 13.10 7.40
CA ASP A 151 26.94 14.46 7.38
C ASP A 151 25.40 14.41 7.36
N PRO A 152 24.73 14.56 8.52
CA PRO A 152 23.29 14.55 8.61
C PRO A 152 22.62 15.85 8.14
N ARG A 153 23.36 16.93 7.85
CA ARG A 153 22.80 18.25 7.52
C ARG A 153 21.86 18.19 6.32
N LEU A 154 22.26 17.48 5.26
CA LEU A 154 21.48 17.33 4.06
C LEU A 154 20.17 16.57 4.33
N ALA A 155 20.21 15.52 5.13
CA ALA A 155 19.04 14.74 5.52
C ALA A 155 18.10 15.59 6.40
N VAL A 156 18.64 16.42 7.30
CA VAL A 156 17.85 17.36 8.13
C VAL A 156 17.13 18.39 7.26
N ASP A 157 17.82 18.99 6.29
CA ASP A 157 17.22 19.97 5.37
C ASP A 157 16.10 19.33 4.54
N CYS A 158 16.35 18.14 4.00
CA CYS A 158 15.33 17.39 3.27
C CYS A 158 14.14 17.01 4.19
N THR A 159 14.39 16.64 5.45
CA THR A 159 13.34 16.32 6.42
C THR A 159 12.48 17.54 6.73
N ARG A 160 13.07 18.72 6.88
CA ARG A 160 12.32 19.97 7.09
C ARG A 160 11.43 20.31 5.91
N LEU A 161 11.95 20.15 4.67
CA LEU A 161 11.16 20.37 3.46
C LEU A 161 10.00 19.38 3.33
N THR A 162 10.23 18.12 3.65
CA THR A 162 9.19 17.07 3.53
C THR A 162 8.19 17.08 4.69
N ALA A 163 8.48 17.73 5.82
CA ALA A 163 7.62 17.74 7.00
C ALA A 163 6.21 18.31 6.75
N VAL A 164 6.06 19.20 5.74
CA VAL A 164 4.75 19.72 5.32
C VAL A 164 3.80 18.61 4.85
N THR A 165 4.34 17.46 4.43
CA THR A 165 3.54 16.32 3.97
C THR A 165 2.67 15.74 5.08
N VAL A 166 3.04 15.88 6.34
CA VAL A 166 2.23 15.42 7.48
C VAL A 166 0.86 16.09 7.46
N LEU A 167 0.82 17.40 7.22
CA LEU A 167 -0.43 18.15 7.10
C LEU A 167 -1.16 17.84 5.79
N THR A 168 -0.46 17.93 4.66
CA THR A 168 -1.08 17.80 3.34
C THR A 168 -1.58 16.39 3.06
N PHE A 169 -0.87 15.35 3.52
CA PHE A 169 -1.34 13.96 3.42
C PHE A 169 -2.55 13.70 4.32
N GLY A 170 -2.61 14.28 5.51
CA GLY A 170 -3.79 14.17 6.35
C GLY A 170 -5.01 14.82 5.73
N ILE A 171 -4.88 16.01 5.15
CA ILE A 171 -5.97 16.68 4.41
C ILE A 171 -6.36 15.85 3.17
N THR A 172 -5.39 15.32 2.41
CA THR A 172 -5.62 14.45 1.26
C THR A 172 -6.39 13.19 1.67
N GLY A 173 -5.98 12.53 2.76
CA GLY A 173 -6.66 11.37 3.31
C GLY A 173 -8.08 11.68 3.76
N TYR A 174 -8.28 12.82 4.44
CA TYR A 174 -9.60 13.30 4.84
C TYR A 174 -10.54 13.50 3.64
N PHE A 175 -10.07 14.24 2.62
CA PHE A 175 -10.85 14.46 1.40
C PHE A 175 -11.11 13.15 0.65
N SER A 176 -10.11 12.27 0.56
CA SER A 176 -10.25 10.96 -0.07
C SER A 176 -11.30 10.09 0.62
N ALA A 177 -11.31 10.06 1.95
CA ALA A 177 -12.29 9.32 2.73
C ALA A 177 -13.71 9.87 2.53
N ALA A 178 -13.87 11.20 2.55
CA ALA A 178 -15.15 11.85 2.27
C ALA A 178 -15.66 11.51 0.86
N LEU A 179 -14.80 11.61 -0.16
CA LEU A 179 -15.14 11.30 -1.55
C LEU A 179 -15.51 9.83 -1.74
N ARG A 180 -14.76 8.90 -1.14
CA ARG A 180 -15.06 7.45 -1.15
C ARG A 180 -16.42 7.17 -0.51
N ALA A 181 -16.76 7.79 0.61
CA ALA A 181 -18.07 7.66 1.24
C ALA A 181 -19.21 8.15 0.35
N HIS A 182 -18.98 9.17 -0.50
CA HIS A 182 -19.92 9.65 -1.51
C HIS A 182 -19.91 8.82 -2.83
N GLY A 183 -19.21 7.68 -2.87
CA GLY A 183 -19.11 6.84 -4.06
C GLY A 183 -18.23 7.41 -5.19
N ARG A 184 -17.40 8.41 -4.91
CA ARG A 184 -16.48 9.02 -5.87
C ARG A 184 -15.07 8.49 -5.68
N PHE A 185 -14.67 7.54 -6.54
CA PHE A 185 -13.40 6.81 -6.42
C PHE A 185 -12.31 7.32 -7.37
N LEU A 186 -12.66 7.99 -8.47
CA LEU A 186 -11.72 8.42 -9.51
C LEU A 186 -10.73 9.49 -9.00
N ALA A 187 -11.23 10.52 -8.32
CA ALA A 187 -10.37 11.59 -7.83
C ALA A 187 -9.36 11.07 -6.77
N PRO A 188 -9.76 10.30 -5.75
CA PRO A 188 -8.80 9.65 -4.85
C PRO A 188 -7.80 8.71 -5.53
N ALA A 189 -8.17 8.04 -6.62
CA ALA A 189 -7.24 7.18 -7.35
C ALA A 189 -6.16 7.95 -8.12
N GLY A 190 -6.47 9.19 -8.53
CA GLY A 190 -5.55 10.04 -9.31
C GLY A 190 -4.56 10.88 -8.49
N VAL A 191 -4.67 10.92 -7.16
CA VAL A 191 -3.84 11.83 -6.34
C VAL A 191 -2.33 11.58 -6.46
N TYR A 192 -1.92 10.32 -6.58
CA TYR A 192 -0.51 9.96 -6.73
C TYR A 192 0.07 10.36 -8.09
N ILE A 193 -0.76 10.59 -9.11
CA ILE A 193 -0.32 11.18 -10.40
C ILE A 193 0.16 12.61 -10.16
N ALA A 194 -0.66 13.44 -9.50
CA ALA A 194 -0.32 14.81 -9.16
C ALA A 194 0.94 14.87 -8.26
N TYR A 195 1.04 13.96 -7.30
CA TYR A 195 2.20 13.82 -6.42
C TYR A 195 3.49 13.58 -7.20
N ASN A 196 3.50 12.56 -8.05
CA ASN A 196 4.68 12.21 -8.83
C ASN A 196 5.06 13.30 -9.84
N ILE A 197 4.07 13.97 -10.46
CA ILE A 197 4.33 15.11 -11.35
C ILE A 197 5.03 16.25 -10.59
N GLY A 198 4.59 16.55 -9.37
CA GLY A 198 5.22 17.56 -8.52
C GLY A 198 6.67 17.22 -8.20
N ILE A 199 6.96 15.96 -7.84
CA ILE A 199 8.32 15.53 -7.52
C ILE A 199 9.20 15.57 -8.77
N ILE A 200 8.77 14.97 -9.88
CA ILE A 200 9.55 14.93 -11.12
C ILE A 200 9.82 16.35 -11.62
N GLY A 201 8.78 17.20 -11.68
CA GLY A 201 8.89 18.57 -12.17
C GLY A 201 9.88 19.41 -11.37
N MET A 202 9.77 19.40 -10.03
CA MET A 202 10.69 20.15 -9.16
C MET A 202 12.11 19.60 -9.21
N THR A 203 12.26 18.26 -9.22
CA THR A 203 13.57 17.62 -9.33
C THR A 203 14.27 18.03 -10.62
N LEU A 204 13.60 17.92 -11.77
CA LEU A 204 14.18 18.28 -13.06
C LEU A 204 14.45 19.79 -13.20
N ALA A 205 13.61 20.64 -12.62
CA ALA A 205 13.75 22.08 -12.73
C ALA A 205 14.86 22.66 -11.85
N LEU A 206 15.09 22.09 -10.66
CA LEU A 206 15.97 22.70 -9.64
C LEU A 206 17.16 21.84 -9.23
N HIS A 207 17.36 20.65 -9.80
CA HIS A 207 18.49 19.77 -9.40
C HIS A 207 19.87 20.43 -9.55
N SER A 208 20.06 21.27 -10.55
CA SER A 208 21.33 21.95 -10.79
C SER A 208 21.65 23.02 -9.75
N VAL A 209 20.64 23.61 -9.11
CA VAL A 209 20.81 24.72 -8.12
C VAL A 209 20.73 24.19 -6.69
N TRP A 210 19.80 23.27 -6.41
CA TRP A 210 19.50 22.80 -5.07
C TRP A 210 19.93 21.35 -4.80
N GLY A 211 20.50 20.65 -5.80
CA GLY A 211 20.86 19.25 -5.67
C GLY A 211 19.61 18.42 -5.29
N VAL A 212 19.79 17.45 -4.40
CA VAL A 212 18.72 16.55 -3.96
C VAL A 212 17.64 17.25 -3.12
N ARG A 213 17.90 18.44 -2.56
CA ARG A 213 16.86 19.26 -1.91
C ARG A 213 15.71 19.60 -2.88
N ALA A 214 15.99 19.65 -4.19
CA ALA A 214 14.96 19.82 -5.23
C ALA A 214 13.94 18.65 -5.21
N ALA A 215 14.38 17.41 -4.99
CA ALA A 215 13.50 16.27 -4.85
C ALA A 215 12.64 16.36 -3.56
N ALA A 216 13.25 16.79 -2.44
CA ALA A 216 12.52 17.00 -1.18
C ALA A 216 11.48 18.14 -1.31
N ALA A 217 11.83 19.25 -1.98
CA ALA A 217 10.88 20.30 -2.30
C ALA A 217 9.77 19.80 -3.25
N GLY A 218 10.12 18.93 -4.19
CA GLY A 218 9.17 18.22 -5.06
C GLY A 218 8.16 17.38 -4.29
N VAL A 219 8.57 16.71 -3.23
CA VAL A 219 7.69 15.97 -2.31
C VAL A 219 6.69 16.94 -1.64
N ALA A 220 7.16 18.09 -1.18
CA ALA A 220 6.30 19.12 -0.58
C ALA A 220 5.28 19.67 -1.60
N VAL A 221 5.72 20.07 -2.78
CA VAL A 221 4.87 20.57 -3.86
C VAL A 221 3.91 19.50 -4.34
N GLY A 222 4.38 18.28 -4.57
CA GLY A 222 3.55 17.15 -4.98
C GLY A 222 2.43 16.85 -3.99
N SER A 223 2.73 16.88 -2.70
CA SER A 223 1.73 16.68 -1.64
C SER A 223 0.66 17.80 -1.61
N LEU A 224 1.06 19.05 -1.88
CA LEU A 224 0.12 20.15 -2.03
C LEU A 224 -0.77 19.97 -3.27
N LEU A 225 -0.19 19.52 -4.40
CA LEU A 225 -0.94 19.21 -5.62
C LEU A 225 -1.99 18.12 -5.39
N MET A 226 -1.72 17.11 -4.52
CA MET A 226 -2.74 16.12 -4.14
C MET A 226 -3.96 16.79 -3.50
N VAL A 227 -3.73 17.70 -2.53
CA VAL A 227 -4.81 18.46 -1.89
C VAL A 227 -5.59 19.27 -2.93
N LEU A 228 -4.88 20.01 -3.78
CA LEU A 228 -5.49 20.87 -4.81
C LEU A 228 -6.31 20.06 -5.83
N THR A 229 -5.90 18.85 -6.17
CA THR A 229 -6.63 17.94 -7.06
C THR A 229 -7.97 17.50 -6.45
N LEU A 230 -8.02 17.23 -5.14
CA LEU A 230 -9.25 16.80 -4.47
C LEU A 230 -10.17 17.95 -4.07
N LEU A 231 -9.61 19.11 -3.76
CA LEU A 231 -10.32 20.26 -3.20
C LEU A 231 -11.55 20.67 -4.01
N PRO A 232 -11.51 20.83 -5.36
CA PRO A 232 -12.68 21.23 -6.14
C PRO A 232 -13.83 20.23 -6.02
N THR A 233 -13.48 18.91 -6.05
CA THR A 233 -14.47 17.85 -5.96
C THR A 233 -15.06 17.77 -4.56
N PHE A 234 -14.23 17.96 -3.52
CA PHE A 234 -14.66 17.98 -2.13
C PHE A 234 -15.59 19.18 -1.85
N VAL A 235 -15.22 20.38 -2.28
CA VAL A 235 -16.05 21.60 -2.09
C VAL A 235 -17.41 21.48 -2.77
N ARG A 236 -17.47 20.89 -3.97
CA ARG A 236 -18.74 20.66 -4.69
C ARG A 236 -19.68 19.68 -3.97
N LEU A 237 -19.15 18.83 -3.08
CA LEU A 237 -19.97 17.93 -2.26
C LEU A 237 -20.53 18.60 -1.00
N MET A 238 -19.98 19.76 -0.63
CA MET A 238 -20.47 20.50 0.52
C MET A 238 -21.73 21.29 0.12
N PRO A 239 -22.85 21.10 0.84
CA PRO A 239 -24.06 21.88 0.57
C PRO A 239 -23.83 23.37 0.86
N GLY A 240 -24.54 24.20 0.09
CA GLY A 240 -24.50 25.66 0.24
C GLY A 240 -24.78 26.13 1.68
N ARG A 241 -24.36 27.35 2.00
CA ARG A 241 -24.54 27.97 3.33
C ARG A 241 -26.02 28.03 3.70
N SER A 242 -26.46 27.14 4.59
CA SER A 242 -27.72 27.28 5.31
C SER A 242 -27.41 27.53 6.77
N GLY A 243 -27.88 28.67 7.29
CA GLY A 243 -28.01 29.09 8.68
C GLY A 243 -26.87 28.77 9.68
N ARG A 244 -26.30 29.84 10.22
CA ARG A 244 -25.30 29.86 11.30
C ARG A 244 -25.98 29.52 12.63
N ARG A 245 -25.85 28.26 13.07
CA ARG A 245 -26.05 27.96 14.52
C ARG A 245 -25.23 26.73 14.87
N THR A 246 -24.16 26.93 15.62
CA THR A 246 -23.34 25.85 16.20
C THR A 246 -24.12 25.24 17.37
N VAL A 247 -24.71 24.09 17.13
CA VAL A 247 -25.09 23.20 18.22
C VAL A 247 -23.94 22.21 18.35
N ARG A 248 -23.21 22.24 19.46
CA ARG A 248 -22.28 21.18 19.86
C ARG A 248 -23.06 19.89 19.98
N GLY A 249 -23.12 19.16 18.92
CA GLY A 249 -23.69 17.81 18.87
C GLY A 249 -22.74 16.85 19.57
N GLY A 250 -23.27 16.15 20.53
CA GLY A 250 -22.54 15.19 21.34
C GLY A 250 -21.83 14.11 20.55
N GLY A 251 -20.80 13.61 21.18
CA GLY A 251 -19.84 12.59 20.82
C GLY A 251 -20.11 11.79 19.56
N SER A 252 -19.28 11.99 18.56
CA SER A 252 -19.08 10.98 17.53
C SER A 252 -18.71 9.67 18.23
N ALA A 253 -19.52 8.65 18.05
CA ALA A 253 -19.09 7.30 18.33
C ALA A 253 -17.89 7.03 17.40
N LEU A 254 -16.70 7.37 17.85
CA LEU A 254 -15.48 6.74 17.38
C LEU A 254 -15.74 5.26 17.61
N LEU A 255 -16.03 4.53 16.55
CA LEU A 255 -16.08 3.08 16.55
C LEU A 255 -14.93 2.64 17.44
N GLY A 256 -15.25 1.95 18.55
CA GLY A 256 -14.43 1.91 19.74
C GLY A 256 -12.95 1.79 19.42
N ALA A 257 -12.13 2.66 19.95
CA ALA A 257 -10.67 2.68 19.77
C ALA A 257 -10.06 1.29 19.99
N THR A 258 -10.69 0.46 20.80
CA THR A 258 -10.35 -0.95 21.06
C THR A 258 -10.44 -1.87 19.83
N VAL A 259 -11.31 -1.58 18.85
CA VAL A 259 -11.44 -2.39 17.61
C VAL A 259 -10.42 -1.95 16.56
N LEU A 260 -10.10 -0.65 16.51
CA LEU A 260 -9.18 -0.09 15.52
C LEU A 260 -7.72 -0.17 15.94
N ALA A 261 -7.43 -0.12 17.24
CA ALA A 261 -6.08 -0.13 17.77
C ALA A 261 -5.22 -1.30 17.26
N PRO A 262 -5.68 -2.58 17.25
CA PRO A 262 -4.90 -3.69 16.75
C PRO A 262 -4.54 -3.54 15.26
N VAL A 263 -5.46 -3.00 14.44
CA VAL A 263 -5.25 -2.82 13.00
C VAL A 263 -4.23 -1.71 12.75
N VAL A 264 -4.40 -0.57 13.40
CA VAL A 264 -3.49 0.58 13.25
C VAL A 264 -2.09 0.22 13.72
N LEU A 265 -1.97 -0.42 14.89
CA LEU A 265 -0.68 -0.84 15.44
C LEU A 265 0.00 -1.92 14.60
N PHE A 266 -0.78 -2.83 13.97
CA PHE A 266 -0.23 -3.77 13.00
C PHE A 266 0.35 -3.06 11.77
N VAL A 267 -0.35 -2.07 11.20
CA VAL A 267 0.14 -1.28 10.07
C VAL A 267 1.40 -0.50 10.47
N VAL A 268 1.41 0.13 11.64
CA VAL A 268 2.59 0.83 12.18
C VAL A 268 3.75 -0.14 12.35
N SER A 269 3.55 -1.30 12.95
CA SER A 269 4.59 -2.32 13.15
C SER A 269 5.17 -2.80 11.82
N ARG A 270 4.33 -2.97 10.79
CA ARG A 270 4.78 -3.33 9.44
C ARG A 270 5.64 -2.22 8.81
N GLN A 271 5.26 -0.97 8.99
CA GLN A 271 6.04 0.17 8.48
C GLN A 271 7.35 0.37 9.27
N SER A 272 7.39 -0.04 10.54
CA SER A 272 8.60 0.03 11.38
C SER A 272 9.77 -0.78 10.84
N GLN A 273 9.50 -1.76 9.96
CA GLN A 273 10.54 -2.53 9.28
C GLN A 273 11.46 -1.63 8.45
N VAL A 274 10.90 -0.62 7.77
CA VAL A 274 11.67 0.36 6.99
C VAL A 274 12.59 1.19 7.90
N PHE A 275 12.14 1.54 9.10
CA PHE A 275 12.98 2.28 10.06
C PHE A 275 14.20 1.43 10.50
N VAL A 276 14.00 0.14 10.79
CA VAL A 276 15.09 -0.77 11.14
C VAL A 276 16.09 -0.88 10.00
N GLU A 277 15.63 -1.01 8.76
CA GLU A 277 16.48 -1.07 7.58
C GLU A 277 17.30 0.22 7.39
N ARG A 278 16.69 1.40 7.54
CA ARG A 278 17.39 2.68 7.43
C ARG A 278 18.43 2.86 8.54
N PHE A 279 18.04 2.50 9.77
CA PHE A 279 18.94 2.54 10.91
C PHE A 279 20.20 1.68 10.69
N LEU A 280 20.03 0.43 10.27
CA LEU A 280 21.14 -0.49 9.99
C LEU A 280 21.98 -0.04 8.79
N ALA A 281 21.32 0.42 7.72
CA ALA A 281 22.01 0.83 6.49
C ALA A 281 22.77 2.15 6.65
N SER A 282 22.41 2.99 7.63
CA SER A 282 23.08 4.29 7.85
C SER A 282 24.54 4.17 8.25
N SER A 283 24.98 3.04 8.80
CA SER A 283 26.36 2.77 9.18
C SER A 283 27.21 2.16 8.04
N LEU A 284 26.61 1.93 6.88
CA LEU A 284 27.27 1.36 5.70
C LEU A 284 27.75 2.49 4.77
N PRO A 285 28.63 2.18 3.80
CA PRO A 285 29.08 3.17 2.83
C PRO A 285 27.92 3.86 2.09
N ASP A 286 28.19 5.06 1.60
CA ASP A 286 27.26 5.86 0.80
C ASP A 286 26.62 5.06 -0.32
N GLY A 287 25.31 5.27 -0.55
CA GLY A 287 24.52 4.53 -1.51
C GLY A 287 23.81 3.29 -0.95
N ALA A 288 24.16 2.84 0.25
CA ALA A 288 23.60 1.63 0.86
C ALA A 288 22.05 1.69 1.01
N ILE A 289 21.55 2.84 1.47
CA ILE A 289 20.12 3.07 1.62
C ILE A 289 19.42 3.12 0.25
N SER A 290 20.08 3.72 -0.73
CA SER A 290 19.59 3.83 -2.10
C SER A 290 19.51 2.47 -2.79
N HIS A 291 20.55 1.63 -2.67
CA HIS A 291 20.55 0.26 -3.21
C HIS A 291 19.40 -0.56 -2.61
N LEU A 292 19.21 -0.51 -1.29
CA LEU A 292 18.13 -1.21 -0.62
C LEU A 292 16.75 -0.73 -1.09
N ASN A 293 16.56 0.58 -1.22
CA ASN A 293 15.29 1.17 -1.63
C ASN A 293 14.93 0.83 -3.09
N TYR A 294 15.87 0.97 -4.04
CA TYR A 294 15.62 0.63 -5.44
C TYR A 294 15.39 -0.87 -5.63
N ALA A 295 16.20 -1.70 -4.97
CA ALA A 295 16.04 -3.15 -4.98
C ALA A 295 14.66 -3.56 -4.46
N GLN A 296 14.24 -3.04 -3.32
CA GLN A 296 12.95 -3.32 -2.68
C GLN A 296 11.77 -2.93 -3.56
N LYS A 297 11.77 -1.72 -4.11
CA LYS A 297 10.66 -1.22 -4.94
C LYS A 297 10.44 -2.05 -6.19
N VAL A 298 11.50 -2.46 -6.86
CA VAL A 298 11.39 -3.31 -8.05
C VAL A 298 11.00 -4.73 -7.68
N ALA A 299 11.64 -5.31 -6.67
CA ALA A 299 11.33 -6.66 -6.22
C ALA A 299 9.88 -6.84 -5.76
N GLN A 300 9.25 -5.80 -5.22
CA GLN A 300 7.86 -5.87 -4.73
C GLN A 300 6.80 -5.84 -5.85
N LEU A 301 7.12 -5.55 -7.10
CA LEU A 301 6.12 -5.47 -8.19
C LEU A 301 5.30 -6.78 -8.35
N PRO A 302 5.89 -7.99 -8.31
CA PRO A 302 5.12 -9.23 -8.35
C PRO A 302 4.18 -9.40 -7.15
N MET A 303 4.56 -8.90 -5.98
CA MET A 303 3.73 -8.94 -4.78
C MET A 303 2.45 -8.10 -4.98
N VAL A 304 2.54 -6.94 -5.60
CA VAL A 304 1.37 -6.09 -5.88
C VAL A 304 0.36 -6.83 -6.75
N LEU A 305 0.82 -7.52 -7.81
CA LEU A 305 -0.04 -8.34 -8.67
C LEU A 305 -0.70 -9.49 -7.89
N SER A 306 0.07 -10.17 -7.06
CA SER A 306 -0.41 -11.26 -6.20
C SER A 306 -1.49 -10.78 -5.21
N MET A 307 -1.30 -9.62 -4.61
CA MET A 307 -2.25 -9.04 -3.66
C MET A 307 -3.58 -8.63 -4.30
N MET A 308 -3.61 -8.32 -5.60
CA MET A 308 -4.86 -8.06 -6.33
C MET A 308 -5.80 -9.27 -6.31
N ILE A 309 -5.26 -10.48 -6.41
CA ILE A 309 -6.05 -11.74 -6.32
C ILE A 309 -6.77 -11.81 -4.98
N CYS A 310 -6.05 -11.62 -3.88
CA CYS A 310 -6.62 -11.67 -2.54
C CYS A 310 -7.66 -10.56 -2.30
N THR A 311 -7.50 -9.40 -2.93
CA THR A 311 -8.44 -8.28 -2.80
C THR A 311 -9.79 -8.60 -3.43
N VAL A 312 -9.79 -9.22 -4.60
CA VAL A 312 -11.03 -9.59 -5.33
C VAL A 312 -11.79 -10.71 -4.61
N THR A 313 -11.08 -11.64 -3.97
CA THR A 313 -11.69 -12.83 -3.37
C THR A 313 -12.15 -12.61 -1.92
N PHE A 314 -11.59 -11.62 -1.24
CA PHE A 314 -11.89 -11.29 0.15
C PHE A 314 -13.41 -11.13 0.47
N PRO A 315 -14.24 -10.42 -0.33
CA PRO A 315 -15.68 -10.32 -0.07
C PRO A 315 -16.42 -11.67 -0.13
N VAL A 316 -15.89 -12.64 -0.86
CA VAL A 316 -16.44 -14.00 -0.95
C VAL A 316 -16.19 -14.76 0.34
N VAL A 317 -14.97 -14.67 0.89
CA VAL A 317 -14.61 -15.26 2.19
C VAL A 317 -15.45 -14.66 3.31
N ALA A 318 -15.58 -13.33 3.35
CA ALA A 318 -16.38 -12.65 4.36
C ALA A 318 -17.87 -13.08 4.33
N ARG A 319 -18.45 -13.24 3.14
CA ARG A 319 -19.84 -13.74 2.99
C ARG A 319 -19.98 -15.18 3.43
N ALA A 320 -19.04 -16.07 3.09
CA ALA A 320 -19.07 -17.47 3.54
C ALA A 320 -19.03 -17.56 5.07
N LEU A 321 -18.16 -16.77 5.72
CA LEU A 321 -18.09 -16.70 7.19
C LEU A 321 -19.39 -16.17 7.80
N ALA A 322 -20.00 -15.14 7.21
CA ALA A 322 -21.28 -14.59 7.67
C ALA A 322 -22.44 -15.59 7.51
N ALA A 323 -22.39 -16.45 6.50
CA ALA A 323 -23.37 -17.52 6.26
C ALA A 323 -23.10 -18.78 7.11
N GLY A 324 -22.04 -18.81 7.93
CA GLY A 324 -21.68 -19.97 8.75
C GLY A 324 -20.95 -21.09 7.98
N ASP A 325 -20.69 -20.92 6.70
CA ASP A 325 -19.93 -21.89 5.86
C ASP A 325 -18.41 -21.75 6.13
N ARG A 326 -18.00 -22.33 7.27
CA ARG A 326 -16.59 -22.30 7.69
C ARG A 326 -15.69 -23.13 6.77
N GLU A 327 -16.20 -24.23 6.23
CA GLU A 327 -15.44 -25.12 5.36
C GLU A 327 -15.24 -24.50 3.97
N GLY A 328 -16.25 -23.85 3.41
CA GLY A 328 -16.12 -23.08 2.17
C GLY A 328 -15.17 -21.90 2.32
N ALA A 329 -15.23 -21.17 3.44
CA ALA A 329 -14.32 -20.11 3.76
C ALA A 329 -12.86 -20.61 3.86
N ARG A 330 -12.63 -21.76 4.54
CA ARG A 330 -11.32 -22.40 4.66
C ARG A 330 -10.73 -22.75 3.30
N ARG A 331 -11.45 -23.53 2.50
CA ARG A 331 -10.99 -23.93 1.16
C ARG A 331 -10.69 -22.73 0.28
N ARG A 332 -11.46 -21.66 0.42
CA ARG A 332 -11.24 -20.44 -0.35
C ARG A 332 -9.95 -19.74 0.06
N VAL A 333 -9.72 -19.56 1.37
CA VAL A 333 -8.48 -18.94 1.88
C VAL A 333 -7.27 -19.77 1.50
N GLU A 334 -7.29 -21.10 1.66
CA GLU A 334 -6.20 -22.00 1.28
C GLU A 334 -5.86 -21.87 -0.22
N ARG A 335 -6.89 -21.83 -1.09
CA ARG A 335 -6.72 -21.63 -2.52
C ARG A 335 -6.18 -20.25 -2.87
N ASP A 336 -6.66 -19.20 -2.23
CA ASP A 336 -6.20 -17.83 -2.47
C ASP A 336 -4.74 -17.64 -2.05
N LEU A 337 -4.32 -18.25 -0.92
CA LEU A 337 -2.93 -18.28 -0.48
C LEU A 337 -2.03 -19.05 -1.45
N ALA A 338 -2.50 -20.19 -1.97
CA ALA A 338 -1.76 -20.98 -2.95
C ALA A 338 -1.58 -20.22 -4.27
N LEU A 339 -2.65 -19.60 -4.79
CA LEU A 339 -2.60 -18.81 -6.01
C LEU A 339 -1.71 -17.58 -5.86
N ALA A 340 -1.90 -16.82 -4.79
CA ALA A 340 -1.09 -15.63 -4.51
C ALA A 340 0.39 -16.00 -4.33
N GLY A 341 0.65 -17.11 -3.60
CA GLY A 341 2.00 -17.63 -3.43
C GLY A 341 2.64 -18.08 -4.76
N THR A 342 1.89 -18.75 -5.61
CA THR A 342 2.40 -19.17 -6.95
C THR A 342 2.75 -17.96 -7.81
N VAL A 343 1.88 -16.95 -7.87
CA VAL A 343 2.14 -15.73 -8.66
C VAL A 343 3.37 -14.98 -8.15
N VAL A 344 3.52 -14.85 -6.82
CA VAL A 344 4.70 -14.16 -6.28
C VAL A 344 5.97 -14.98 -6.47
N LEU A 345 5.90 -16.32 -6.38
CA LEU A 345 7.05 -17.19 -6.63
C LEU A 345 7.53 -17.14 -8.09
N LEU A 346 6.61 -17.05 -9.04
CA LEU A 346 6.96 -16.79 -10.45
C LEU A 346 7.71 -15.46 -10.59
N GLY A 347 7.21 -14.40 -9.97
CA GLY A 347 7.90 -13.12 -9.93
C GLY A 347 9.24 -13.16 -9.20
N THR A 348 9.34 -13.92 -8.10
CA THR A 348 10.60 -14.17 -7.39
C THR A 348 11.61 -14.85 -8.29
N ALA A 349 11.20 -15.86 -9.05
CA ALA A 349 12.07 -16.53 -10.02
C ALA A 349 12.60 -15.56 -11.10
N ALA A 350 11.73 -14.70 -11.64
CA ALA A 350 12.13 -13.67 -12.59
C ALA A 350 13.13 -12.67 -11.99
N VAL A 351 12.89 -12.22 -10.74
CA VAL A 351 13.81 -11.32 -10.04
C VAL A 351 15.15 -12.03 -9.79
N LEU A 352 15.17 -13.25 -9.28
CA LEU A 352 16.40 -14.00 -9.00
C LEU A 352 17.23 -14.24 -10.28
N GLY A 353 16.57 -14.61 -11.36
CA GLY A 353 17.22 -14.90 -12.65
C GLY A 353 17.70 -13.64 -13.37
N CYS A 354 16.86 -12.60 -13.41
CA CYS A 354 17.06 -11.46 -14.29
C CYS A 354 17.50 -10.17 -13.55
N ALA A 355 17.76 -10.19 -12.23
CA ALA A 355 18.04 -9.00 -11.41
C ALA A 355 19.04 -8.01 -12.06
N PRO A 356 20.24 -8.40 -12.54
CA PRO A 356 21.17 -7.46 -13.13
C PRO A 356 20.60 -6.75 -14.36
N ARG A 357 19.92 -7.50 -15.24
CA ARG A 357 19.31 -6.94 -16.46
C ARG A 357 18.10 -6.04 -16.15
N ILE A 358 17.32 -6.39 -15.13
CA ILE A 358 16.21 -5.55 -14.66
C ILE A 358 16.75 -4.21 -14.17
N VAL A 359 17.76 -4.22 -13.31
CA VAL A 359 18.33 -2.99 -12.74
C VAL A 359 19.05 -2.18 -13.83
N GLU A 360 19.80 -2.83 -14.71
CA GLU A 360 20.47 -2.22 -15.86
C GLU A 360 19.49 -1.45 -16.76
N VAL A 361 18.40 -2.14 -17.17
CA VAL A 361 17.37 -1.53 -18.05
C VAL A 361 16.63 -0.39 -17.35
N LEU A 362 16.37 -0.52 -16.05
CA LEU A 362 15.58 0.46 -15.31
C LEU A 362 16.39 1.67 -14.86
N PHE A 363 17.61 1.47 -14.34
CA PHE A 363 18.32 2.50 -13.59
C PHE A 363 19.71 2.87 -14.14
N GLN A 364 20.41 2.00 -14.86
CA GLN A 364 21.80 2.27 -15.29
C GLN A 364 21.86 3.39 -16.33
N ARG A 365 21.74 4.63 -15.85
CA ARG A 365 21.78 5.85 -16.67
C ARG A 365 22.27 7.04 -15.83
N GLY A 366 23.11 7.88 -16.43
CA GLY A 366 23.61 9.11 -15.79
C GLY A 366 24.52 8.80 -14.60
N ALA A 367 24.15 9.27 -13.41
CA ALA A 367 24.94 9.07 -12.20
C ALA A 367 24.84 7.65 -11.61
N PHE A 368 23.85 6.84 -12.03
CA PHE A 368 23.70 5.45 -11.59
C PHE A 368 24.51 4.54 -12.52
N ASP A 369 25.64 4.08 -12.07
CA ASP A 369 26.63 3.37 -12.86
C ASP A 369 26.50 1.83 -12.82
N ALA A 370 27.51 1.14 -13.37
CA ALA A 370 27.53 -0.31 -13.40
C ALA A 370 27.81 -0.93 -12.01
N ALA A 371 28.54 -0.24 -11.13
CA ALA A 371 28.78 -0.69 -9.76
C ALA A 371 27.51 -0.60 -8.94
N ASP A 372 26.76 0.51 -9.06
CA ASP A 372 25.42 0.66 -8.47
C ASP A 372 24.45 -0.42 -8.96
N THR A 373 24.51 -0.74 -10.26
CA THR A 373 23.70 -1.78 -10.87
C THR A 373 24.00 -3.14 -10.25
N ALA A 374 25.26 -3.51 -10.11
CA ALA A 374 25.67 -4.78 -9.52
C ALA A 374 25.26 -4.89 -8.05
N ALA A 375 25.54 -3.85 -7.25
CA ALA A 375 25.17 -3.77 -5.84
C ALA A 375 23.64 -3.89 -5.65
N THR A 376 22.86 -3.07 -6.39
CA THR A 376 21.39 -3.11 -6.31
C THR A 376 20.83 -4.46 -6.74
N ALA A 377 21.39 -5.10 -7.77
CA ALA A 377 20.96 -6.42 -8.23
C ALA A 377 21.26 -7.52 -7.20
N GLY A 378 22.39 -7.45 -6.50
CA GLY A 378 22.73 -8.34 -5.38
C GLY A 378 21.70 -8.26 -4.28
N VAL A 379 21.47 -7.05 -3.77
CA VAL A 379 20.45 -6.75 -2.75
C VAL A 379 19.06 -7.22 -3.19
N MET A 380 18.68 -6.96 -4.46
CA MET A 380 17.37 -7.32 -5.01
C MET A 380 17.15 -8.85 -5.03
N ARG A 381 18.18 -9.62 -5.34
CA ARG A 381 18.11 -11.10 -5.28
C ARG A 381 17.84 -11.60 -3.87
N VAL A 382 18.59 -11.09 -2.89
CA VAL A 382 18.41 -11.49 -1.49
C VAL A 382 17.04 -11.07 -0.97
N TYR A 383 16.61 -9.84 -1.26
CA TYR A 383 15.30 -9.33 -0.87
C TYR A 383 14.15 -10.15 -1.46
N ALA A 384 14.31 -10.64 -2.69
CA ALA A 384 13.30 -11.46 -3.37
C ALA A 384 12.96 -12.76 -2.61
N LEU A 385 13.88 -13.30 -1.82
CA LEU A 385 13.62 -14.47 -0.97
C LEU A 385 12.54 -14.22 0.10
N GLY A 386 12.34 -12.96 0.51
CA GLY A 386 11.31 -12.54 1.45
C GLY A 386 9.92 -12.29 0.83
N LEU A 387 9.79 -12.22 -0.50
CA LEU A 387 8.54 -11.82 -1.17
C LEU A 387 7.35 -12.73 -0.85
N LEU A 388 7.58 -14.03 -0.74
CA LEU A 388 6.54 -14.97 -0.30
C LEU A 388 6.04 -14.62 1.10
N GLY A 389 6.96 -14.34 2.04
CA GLY A 389 6.63 -13.90 3.39
C GLY A 389 5.80 -12.62 3.39
N HIS A 390 6.23 -11.59 2.66
CA HIS A 390 5.48 -10.33 2.50
C HIS A 390 4.08 -10.55 1.94
N THR A 391 3.94 -11.41 0.92
CA THR A 391 2.66 -11.76 0.32
C THR A 391 1.75 -12.47 1.31
N LEU A 392 2.27 -13.46 2.03
CA LEU A 392 1.50 -14.20 3.02
C LEU A 392 1.04 -13.31 4.17
N VAL A 393 1.89 -12.44 4.72
CA VAL A 393 1.49 -11.46 5.75
C VAL A 393 0.35 -10.57 5.24
N GLY A 394 0.48 -10.02 4.03
CA GLY A 394 -0.56 -9.18 3.42
C GLY A 394 -1.88 -9.91 3.14
N ALA A 395 -1.83 -11.18 2.76
CA ALA A 395 -3.01 -12.00 2.54
C ALA A 395 -3.68 -12.45 3.84
N LEU A 396 -2.88 -12.85 4.83
CA LEU A 396 -3.35 -13.38 6.12
C LEU A 396 -3.94 -12.32 7.05
N CYS A 397 -3.50 -11.05 6.97
CA CYS A 397 -4.04 -9.99 7.83
C CYS A 397 -5.55 -9.80 7.63
N ARG A 398 -6.07 -10.00 6.42
CA ARG A 398 -7.48 -9.80 6.08
C ARG A 398 -8.44 -10.75 6.81
N PRO A 399 -8.27 -12.08 6.80
CA PRO A 399 -9.08 -13.00 7.59
C PRO A 399 -9.06 -12.68 9.09
N TYR A 400 -7.91 -12.28 9.64
CA TYR A 400 -7.83 -11.91 11.05
C TYR A 400 -8.69 -10.70 11.42
N PHE A 401 -8.68 -9.66 10.59
CA PHE A 401 -9.42 -8.43 10.85
C PHE A 401 -10.90 -8.52 10.47
N SER A 402 -11.30 -9.57 9.73
CA SER A 402 -12.70 -9.82 9.35
C SER A 402 -13.45 -10.74 10.31
N ALA A 403 -12.76 -11.38 11.24
CA ALA A 403 -13.35 -12.42 12.11
C ALA A 403 -14.33 -11.89 13.18
N GLY A 404 -14.73 -10.62 13.11
CA GLY A 404 -15.75 -10.01 14.00
C GLY A 404 -15.28 -9.75 15.43
N ARG A 405 -14.10 -10.20 15.82
CA ARG A 405 -13.45 -9.89 17.11
C ARG A 405 -12.05 -9.31 16.84
N PRO A 406 -11.71 -8.17 17.46
CA PRO A 406 -10.37 -7.63 17.36
C PRO A 406 -9.36 -8.61 17.93
N THR A 407 -8.32 -8.93 17.17
CA THR A 407 -7.25 -9.82 17.61
C THR A 407 -5.91 -9.10 17.58
N TRP A 408 -5.17 -9.22 18.68
CA TRP A 408 -3.81 -8.67 18.83
C TRP A 408 -2.74 -9.59 18.24
N TYR A 409 -3.13 -10.80 17.84
CA TYR A 409 -2.19 -11.81 17.37
C TYR A 409 -1.38 -11.40 16.13
N PRO A 410 -1.97 -10.78 15.09
CA PRO A 410 -1.19 -10.30 13.95
C PRO A 410 -0.13 -9.27 14.33
N LEU A 411 -0.44 -8.39 15.28
CA LEU A 411 0.52 -7.44 15.82
C LEU A 411 1.68 -8.15 16.54
N GLY A 412 1.37 -9.15 17.39
CA GLY A 412 2.39 -9.95 18.08
C GLY A 412 3.29 -10.73 17.10
N ALA A 413 2.70 -11.33 16.06
CA ALA A 413 3.44 -12.03 15.02
C ALA A 413 4.34 -11.06 14.22
N MET A 414 3.84 -9.87 13.89
CA MET A 414 4.61 -8.85 13.19
C MET A 414 5.73 -8.28 14.08
N GLY A 415 5.44 -8.07 15.37
CA GLY A 415 6.45 -7.66 16.36
C GLY A 415 7.57 -8.68 16.51
N ALA A 416 7.24 -9.99 16.57
CA ALA A 416 8.23 -11.06 16.59
C ALA A 416 9.08 -11.06 15.31
N GLY A 417 8.45 -10.89 14.13
CA GLY A 417 9.17 -10.74 12.87
C GLY A 417 10.13 -9.55 12.88
N LEU A 418 9.69 -8.40 13.41
CA LEU A 418 10.52 -7.20 13.54
C LEU A 418 11.72 -7.41 14.46
N LEU A 419 11.53 -8.11 15.58
CA LEU A 419 12.63 -8.48 16.49
C LEU A 419 13.64 -9.39 15.80
N VAL A 420 13.17 -10.38 15.03
CA VAL A 420 14.03 -11.27 14.23
C VAL A 420 14.76 -10.47 13.14
N THR A 421 14.08 -9.55 12.43
CA THR A 421 14.73 -8.66 11.45
C THR A 421 15.85 -7.84 12.12
N THR A 422 15.59 -7.27 13.28
CA THR A 422 16.58 -6.45 14.00
C THR A 422 17.76 -7.28 14.46
N ALA A 423 17.52 -8.44 15.09
CA ALA A 423 18.57 -9.31 15.57
C ALA A 423 19.43 -9.87 14.43
N ALA A 424 18.80 -10.40 13.38
CA ALA A 424 19.49 -10.88 12.19
C ALA A 424 20.24 -9.74 11.47
N GLY A 425 19.66 -8.55 11.41
CA GLY A 425 20.29 -7.38 10.81
C GLY A 425 21.57 -6.98 11.54
N LEU A 426 21.55 -6.91 12.87
CA LEU A 426 22.75 -6.62 13.67
C LEU A 426 23.86 -7.64 13.46
N LEU A 427 23.51 -8.91 13.22
CA LEU A 427 24.47 -9.99 13.00
C LEU A 427 25.00 -10.02 11.56
N LEU A 428 24.13 -9.77 10.56
CA LEU A 428 24.44 -9.96 9.14
C LEU A 428 24.96 -8.70 8.45
N THR A 429 24.68 -7.51 8.97
CA THR A 429 25.12 -6.25 8.35
C THR A 429 26.65 -6.12 8.33
N GLY A 430 27.36 -6.56 9.38
CA GLY A 430 28.83 -6.53 9.41
C GLY A 430 29.48 -7.33 8.29
N PRO A 431 29.21 -8.65 8.17
CA PRO A 431 29.86 -9.50 7.17
C PRO A 431 29.28 -9.35 5.74
N TYR A 432 28.01 -8.96 5.58
CA TYR A 432 27.33 -8.98 4.28
C TYR A 432 26.80 -7.60 3.83
N GLY A 433 27.05 -6.54 4.58
CA GLY A 433 26.63 -5.17 4.23
C GLY A 433 25.12 -5.07 3.97
N VAL A 434 24.77 -4.43 2.87
CA VAL A 434 23.37 -4.18 2.47
C VAL A 434 22.60 -5.49 2.19
N GLU A 435 23.26 -6.49 1.63
CA GLU A 435 22.66 -7.81 1.40
C GLU A 435 22.29 -8.50 2.72
N GLY A 436 23.09 -8.28 3.78
CA GLY A 436 22.78 -8.76 5.13
C GLY A 436 21.47 -8.17 5.68
N ILE A 437 21.22 -6.90 5.42
CA ILE A 437 19.94 -6.22 5.79
C ILE A 437 18.77 -6.82 5.01
N ALA A 438 18.95 -7.05 3.71
CA ALA A 438 17.92 -7.69 2.87
C ALA A 438 17.61 -9.11 3.33
N ALA A 439 18.64 -9.89 3.73
CA ALA A 439 18.47 -11.23 4.29
C ALA A 439 17.74 -11.21 5.64
N ALA A 440 18.10 -10.27 6.52
CA ALA A 440 17.42 -10.07 7.79
C ALA A 440 15.94 -9.75 7.62
N ASN A 441 15.60 -8.86 6.65
CA ASN A 441 14.23 -8.58 6.27
C ASN A 441 13.51 -9.85 5.81
N ALA A 442 14.11 -10.63 4.91
CA ALA A 442 13.51 -11.86 4.37
C ALA A 442 13.23 -12.88 5.47
N VAL A 443 14.16 -13.08 6.41
CA VAL A 443 13.98 -14.01 7.55
C VAL A 443 12.89 -13.49 8.50
N GLY A 444 12.91 -12.21 8.85
CA GLY A 444 11.96 -11.64 9.80
C GLY A 444 10.52 -11.65 9.26
N ILE A 445 10.31 -11.24 8.02
CA ILE A 445 8.97 -11.26 7.41
C ILE A 445 8.45 -12.68 7.20
N SER A 446 9.33 -13.63 6.87
CA SER A 446 8.98 -15.05 6.76
C SER A 446 8.59 -15.63 8.12
N THR A 447 9.26 -15.21 9.20
CA THR A 447 8.90 -15.57 10.58
C THR A 447 7.51 -15.02 10.93
N ALA A 448 7.24 -13.75 10.64
CA ALA A 448 5.92 -13.17 10.86
C ALA A 448 4.83 -13.91 10.06
N ALA A 449 5.09 -14.23 8.79
CA ALA A 449 4.17 -14.99 7.93
C ALA A 449 3.86 -16.38 8.50
N LEU A 450 4.89 -17.09 8.95
CA LEU A 450 4.76 -18.42 9.55
C LEU A 450 3.93 -18.36 10.84
N LEU A 451 4.22 -17.42 11.74
CA LEU A 451 3.45 -17.25 12.98
C LEU A 451 1.99 -16.91 12.65
N MET A 452 1.72 -16.01 11.72
CA MET A 452 0.36 -15.69 11.30
C MET A 452 -0.35 -16.91 10.71
N LEU A 453 0.31 -17.71 9.88
CA LEU A 453 -0.27 -18.91 9.29
C LEU A 453 -0.61 -19.95 10.36
N LEU A 454 0.31 -20.21 11.30
CA LEU A 454 0.10 -21.15 12.41
C LEU A 454 -1.04 -20.71 13.35
N GLY A 455 -1.16 -19.41 13.58
CA GLY A 455 -2.18 -18.85 14.47
C GLY A 455 -3.57 -18.71 13.85
N LEU A 456 -3.72 -18.81 12.55
CA LEU A 456 -4.98 -18.53 11.85
C LEU A 456 -6.08 -19.53 12.22
N GLY A 457 -5.73 -20.82 12.30
CA GLY A 457 -6.67 -21.92 12.54
C GLY A 457 -7.45 -21.81 13.83
N THR A 458 -6.86 -21.26 14.87
CA THR A 458 -7.49 -21.15 16.19
C THR A 458 -8.24 -19.82 16.40
N ARG A 459 -8.01 -18.80 15.55
CA ARG A 459 -8.45 -17.42 15.83
C ARG A 459 -9.37 -16.80 14.78
N ALA A 460 -9.34 -17.29 13.53
CA ALA A 460 -10.14 -16.71 12.46
C ALA A 460 -10.77 -17.77 11.55
N VAL A 461 -9.98 -18.44 10.73
CA VAL A 461 -10.41 -19.48 9.78
C VAL A 461 -9.55 -20.70 10.00
N ALA A 462 -10.14 -21.89 10.15
CA ALA A 462 -9.44 -23.13 10.45
C ALA A 462 -8.61 -23.67 9.26
N VAL A 463 -7.69 -22.84 8.72
CA VAL A 463 -6.75 -23.19 7.67
C VAL A 463 -5.77 -24.23 8.19
N ARG A 464 -5.41 -25.19 7.36
CA ARG A 464 -4.40 -26.20 7.66
C ARG A 464 -3.04 -25.75 7.14
N PRO A 465 -2.07 -25.39 8.01
CA PRO A 465 -0.77 -24.88 7.56
C PRO A 465 -0.02 -25.87 6.66
N GLY A 466 -0.12 -27.18 6.97
CA GLY A 466 0.47 -28.24 6.16
C GLY A 466 -0.07 -28.31 4.74
N THR A 467 -1.37 -28.09 4.54
CA THR A 467 -1.99 -28.06 3.21
C THR A 467 -1.45 -26.89 2.39
N VAL A 468 -1.32 -25.71 3.01
CA VAL A 468 -0.74 -24.52 2.35
C VAL A 468 0.74 -24.76 2.02
N ALA A 469 1.52 -25.30 2.94
CA ALA A 469 2.93 -25.59 2.72
C ALA A 469 3.12 -26.60 1.56
N LEU A 470 2.34 -27.69 1.54
CA LEU A 470 2.38 -28.67 0.45
C LEU A 470 1.94 -28.10 -0.90
N SER A 471 0.94 -27.20 -0.90
CA SER A 471 0.50 -26.55 -2.15
C SER A 471 1.56 -25.59 -2.70
N LEU A 472 2.43 -25.03 -1.87
CA LEU A 472 3.51 -24.13 -2.26
C LEU A 472 4.83 -24.85 -2.54
N ALA A 473 5.02 -26.08 -2.07
CA ALA A 473 6.27 -26.81 -2.24
C ALA A 473 6.65 -27.01 -3.72
N ARG A 474 5.69 -27.42 -4.58
CA ARG A 474 5.92 -27.56 -6.02
C ARG A 474 6.22 -26.21 -6.70
N PRO A 475 5.43 -25.12 -6.49
CA PRO A 475 5.77 -23.79 -6.98
C PRO A 475 7.13 -23.27 -6.52
N VAL A 476 7.57 -23.56 -5.30
CA VAL A 476 8.92 -23.18 -4.80
C VAL A 476 10.01 -23.90 -5.58
N ALA A 477 9.87 -25.23 -5.77
CA ALA A 477 10.83 -26.00 -6.56
C ALA A 477 10.86 -25.53 -8.03
N ALA A 478 9.69 -25.31 -8.64
CA ALA A 478 9.58 -24.76 -9.99
C ALA A 478 10.23 -23.38 -10.10
N ALA A 479 9.99 -22.49 -9.12
CA ALA A 479 10.59 -21.16 -9.09
C ALA A 479 12.13 -21.20 -9.00
N ALA A 480 12.70 -22.15 -8.25
CA ALA A 480 14.14 -22.34 -8.18
C ALA A 480 14.74 -22.77 -9.53
N VAL A 481 14.09 -23.72 -10.21
CA VAL A 481 14.49 -24.16 -11.57
C VAL A 481 14.33 -23.01 -12.57
N ALA A 482 13.20 -22.32 -12.54
CA ALA A 482 12.92 -21.19 -13.40
C ALA A 482 13.92 -20.03 -13.21
N ALA A 483 14.33 -19.75 -11.96
CA ALA A 483 15.36 -18.75 -11.67
C ALA A 483 16.72 -19.14 -12.27
N ALA A 484 17.13 -20.42 -12.17
CA ALA A 484 18.36 -20.92 -12.77
C ALA A 484 18.31 -20.86 -14.31
N ALA A 485 17.20 -21.30 -14.91
CA ALA A 485 16.98 -21.22 -16.35
C ALA A 485 16.96 -19.77 -16.87
N GLY A 486 16.26 -18.86 -16.15
CA GLY A 486 16.23 -17.44 -16.45
C GLY A 486 17.62 -16.80 -16.40
N ARG A 487 18.45 -17.16 -15.41
CA ARG A 487 19.84 -16.69 -15.32
C ARG A 487 20.67 -17.13 -16.52
N LEU A 488 20.62 -18.43 -16.85
CA LEU A 488 21.31 -18.95 -18.02
C LEU A 488 20.86 -18.24 -19.31
N ALA A 489 19.56 -18.02 -19.49
CA ALA A 489 19.03 -17.33 -20.66
C ALA A 489 19.50 -15.87 -20.75
N THR A 490 19.60 -15.17 -19.61
CA THR A 490 20.11 -13.78 -19.58
C THR A 490 21.60 -13.70 -19.85
N ASP A 491 22.39 -14.70 -19.47
CA ASP A 491 23.84 -14.74 -19.66
C ASP A 491 24.23 -15.13 -21.11
N LEU A 492 23.35 -15.87 -21.82
CA LEU A 492 23.60 -16.33 -23.21
C LEU A 492 23.36 -15.23 -24.26
N LEU A 493 22.56 -14.20 -23.97
CA LEU A 493 22.22 -13.18 -24.96
C LEU A 493 22.90 -11.84 -24.64
N PRO A 494 23.64 -11.27 -25.62
CA PRO A 494 24.24 -9.96 -25.48
C PRO A 494 23.17 -8.85 -25.48
N GLY A 495 23.33 -7.91 -24.60
CA GLY A 495 22.46 -6.73 -24.48
C GLY A 495 21.41 -6.82 -23.36
N PRO A 496 21.13 -5.69 -22.69
CA PRO A 496 20.29 -5.68 -21.49
C PRO A 496 18.83 -6.00 -21.80
N VAL A 497 18.27 -5.48 -22.90
CA VAL A 497 16.86 -5.66 -23.27
C VAL A 497 16.61 -7.06 -23.80
N THR A 498 17.50 -7.58 -24.68
CA THR A 498 17.38 -8.92 -25.26
C THR A 498 17.56 -10.01 -24.22
N GLY A 499 18.55 -9.88 -23.32
CA GLY A 499 18.75 -10.78 -22.20
C GLY A 499 17.58 -10.76 -21.23
N LEU A 500 17.05 -9.59 -20.88
CA LEU A 500 15.86 -9.47 -20.04
C LEU A 500 14.63 -10.11 -20.69
N ALA A 501 14.39 -9.87 -21.99
CA ALA A 501 13.27 -10.45 -22.71
C ALA A 501 13.36 -11.98 -22.73
N ALA A 502 14.54 -12.54 -23.00
CA ALA A 502 14.77 -13.98 -22.97
C ALA A 502 14.51 -14.59 -21.57
N GLY A 503 15.06 -14.01 -20.54
CA GLY A 503 14.82 -14.45 -19.16
C GLY A 503 13.34 -14.40 -18.77
N CYS A 504 12.66 -13.30 -19.10
CA CYS A 504 11.22 -13.16 -18.85
C CYS A 504 10.33 -14.12 -19.66
N LEU A 505 10.78 -14.58 -20.80
CA LEU A 505 10.08 -15.62 -21.59
C LEU A 505 10.34 -17.03 -21.07
N VAL A 506 11.57 -17.32 -20.63
CA VAL A 506 11.97 -18.65 -20.15
C VAL A 506 11.36 -18.96 -18.79
N VAL A 507 11.37 -18.00 -17.86
CA VAL A 507 10.86 -18.20 -16.47
C VAL A 507 9.41 -18.71 -16.42
N PRO A 508 8.43 -18.19 -17.18
CA PRO A 508 7.06 -18.73 -17.13
C PRO A 508 6.90 -20.07 -17.88
N LEU A 509 7.84 -20.45 -18.73
CA LEU A 509 7.76 -21.69 -19.52
C LEU A 509 8.35 -22.90 -18.79
N THR A 510 9.14 -22.67 -17.75
CA THR A 510 9.76 -23.68 -16.88
C THR A 510 8.98 -23.85 -15.58
#